data_dfa149076f1864919072e979cb295d69
#
_entry.id   dfa149076f1864919072e979cb295d69
#
_cell.length_a   1.000
_cell.length_b   1.000
_cell.length_c   1.000
_cell.angle_alpha   90.00
_cell.angle_beta   90.00
_cell.angle_gamma   90.00
#
_symmetry.space_group_name_H-M   'P 1'
#
loop_
_entity.id
_entity.type
_entity.pdbx_description
1 polymer ?
#
loop_
_entity_poly.entity_id
_entity_poly.type
_entity_poly.pdbx_seq_one_letter_code
_entity_poly.pdbx_strand_id
1 'polypeptide(L)'
;VDNFDEILNSSDGIMVARGDMGVEVEYERLPGLQKKFIRKCYQAGKVVITATQMLESMIHSLTPTRAEITDVANAVFDGTSAIMLSGETAMGDHPDKVVKTMAKIARQAENDALNLRVYDGIPHDNDIDDTTNAICDAACTTARDLNAKVIIAVTQSGHTARCVSKYRPDVPIVAPTPNSKTYHQLSLSWGVYPVKALFQTNTNQLFDHAIACAKMSGYVNKNDRVVITAGENGITNILNVQI
;
A
#
# COMPACT_ATOMS: atom_id res chain seq x y z
N VAL A 1 -17.24 3.02 -16.19
CA VAL A 1 -17.39 3.90 -15.01
C VAL A 1 -18.58 3.42 -14.15
N ASP A 2 -19.73 3.14 -14.76
CA ASP A 2 -20.98 2.84 -14.04
C ASP A 2 -20.91 1.50 -13.30
N ASN A 3 -20.28 0.49 -13.89
CA ASN A 3 -20.15 -0.86 -13.32
C ASN A 3 -18.85 -1.04 -12.50
N PHE A 4 -18.24 0.05 -12.03
CA PHE A 4 -16.92 -0.02 -11.38
C PHE A 4 -16.94 -0.89 -10.12
N ASP A 5 -17.99 -0.85 -9.34
CA ASP A 5 -18.11 -1.62 -8.09
C ASP A 5 -18.17 -3.14 -8.35
N GLU A 6 -18.88 -3.55 -9.39
CA GLU A 6 -18.94 -4.96 -9.81
C GLU A 6 -17.58 -5.44 -10.32
N ILE A 7 -16.90 -4.60 -11.11
CA ILE A 7 -15.53 -4.87 -11.59
C ILE A 7 -14.56 -4.97 -10.42
N LEU A 8 -14.62 -4.02 -9.48
CA LEU A 8 -13.77 -4.01 -8.30
C LEU A 8 -13.98 -5.27 -7.47
N ASN A 9 -15.23 -5.66 -7.24
CA ASN A 9 -15.57 -6.88 -6.47
C ASN A 9 -15.00 -8.14 -7.11
N SER A 10 -14.99 -8.22 -8.44
CA SER A 10 -14.51 -9.37 -9.20
C SER A 10 -12.99 -9.36 -9.46
N SER A 11 -12.28 -8.32 -9.05
CA SER A 11 -10.85 -8.13 -9.33
C SER A 11 -10.00 -8.27 -8.06
N ASP A 12 -8.74 -8.69 -8.21
CA ASP A 12 -7.73 -8.64 -7.13
C ASP A 12 -7.16 -7.23 -6.92
N GLY A 13 -7.21 -6.39 -7.94
CA GLY A 13 -6.77 -5.01 -7.93
C GLY A 13 -7.17 -4.30 -9.23
N ILE A 14 -6.99 -2.98 -9.28
CA ILE A 14 -7.38 -2.15 -10.42
C ILE A 14 -6.16 -1.38 -10.92
N MET A 15 -6.02 -1.29 -12.25
CA MET A 15 -5.13 -0.33 -12.87
C MET A 15 -5.96 0.82 -13.45
N VAL A 16 -5.67 2.03 -13.01
CA VAL A 16 -6.23 3.27 -13.57
C VAL A 16 -5.36 3.65 -14.78
N ALA A 17 -5.74 3.12 -15.95
CA ALA A 17 -5.06 3.35 -17.23
C ALA A 17 -5.57 4.68 -17.82
N ARG A 18 -4.94 5.80 -17.46
CA ARG A 18 -5.42 7.14 -17.81
C ARG A 18 -5.43 7.41 -19.31
N GLY A 19 -4.47 6.83 -20.05
CA GLY A 19 -4.41 6.92 -21.50
C GLY A 19 -5.65 6.33 -22.16
N ASP A 20 -6.02 5.09 -21.80
CA ASP A 20 -7.19 4.41 -22.34
C ASP A 20 -8.49 5.10 -21.91
N MET A 21 -8.57 5.49 -20.64
CA MET A 21 -9.73 6.23 -20.13
C MET A 21 -9.95 7.56 -20.83
N GLY A 22 -8.88 8.26 -21.22
CA GLY A 22 -8.95 9.56 -21.88
C GLY A 22 -9.48 9.52 -23.31
N VAL A 23 -9.55 8.32 -23.90
CA VAL A 23 -10.19 8.10 -25.21
C VAL A 23 -11.70 7.85 -25.06
N GLU A 24 -12.12 7.31 -23.90
CA GLU A 24 -13.49 6.85 -23.66
C GLU A 24 -14.36 7.86 -22.86
N VAL A 25 -13.73 8.80 -22.15
CA VAL A 25 -14.44 9.81 -21.34
C VAL A 25 -13.90 11.22 -21.61
N GLU A 26 -14.70 12.22 -21.34
CA GLU A 26 -14.26 13.61 -21.44
C GLU A 26 -13.04 13.85 -20.54
N TYR A 27 -11.99 14.46 -21.07
CA TYR A 27 -10.69 14.60 -20.40
C TYR A 27 -10.77 15.35 -19.08
N GLU A 28 -11.69 16.30 -18.93
CA GLU A 28 -11.91 17.04 -17.68
C GLU A 28 -12.46 16.19 -16.55
N ARG A 29 -13.03 15.01 -16.85
CA ARG A 29 -13.53 14.06 -15.85
C ARG A 29 -12.45 13.13 -15.30
N LEU A 30 -11.34 12.98 -16.02
CA LEU A 30 -10.28 12.01 -15.65
C LEU A 30 -9.75 12.22 -14.22
N PRO A 31 -9.40 13.44 -13.76
CA PRO A 31 -8.87 13.60 -12.42
C PRO A 31 -9.86 13.19 -11.32
N GLY A 32 -11.14 13.50 -11.51
CA GLY A 32 -12.20 13.10 -10.57
C GLY A 32 -12.43 11.59 -10.54
N LEU A 33 -12.39 10.94 -11.70
CA LEU A 33 -12.52 9.49 -11.82
C LEU A 33 -11.32 8.77 -11.22
N GLN A 34 -10.09 9.24 -11.44
CA GLN A 34 -8.89 8.71 -10.80
C GLN A 34 -9.04 8.70 -9.28
N LYS A 35 -9.35 9.84 -8.69
CA LYS A 35 -9.56 9.97 -7.24
C LYS A 35 -10.65 9.03 -6.72
N LYS A 36 -11.78 8.96 -7.42
CA LYS A 36 -12.90 8.08 -7.07
C LYS A 36 -12.48 6.61 -7.08
N PHE A 37 -11.76 6.17 -8.12
CA PHE A 37 -11.36 4.77 -8.27
C PHE A 37 -10.27 4.39 -7.26
N ILE A 38 -9.27 5.23 -7.06
CA ILE A 38 -8.24 5.02 -6.03
C ILE A 38 -8.91 4.87 -4.67
N ARG A 39 -9.80 5.80 -4.30
CA ARG A 39 -10.50 5.77 -3.01
C ARG A 39 -11.30 4.49 -2.82
N LYS A 40 -12.08 4.06 -3.80
CA LYS A 40 -12.86 2.82 -3.72
C LYS A 40 -11.96 1.59 -3.57
N CYS A 41 -10.83 1.54 -4.27
CA CYS A 41 -9.90 0.43 -4.17
C CYS A 41 -9.29 0.31 -2.77
N TYR A 42 -8.76 1.38 -2.21
CA TYR A 42 -8.14 1.30 -0.89
C TYR A 42 -9.18 1.06 0.23
N GLN A 43 -10.40 1.60 0.12
CA GLN A 43 -11.50 1.29 1.04
C GLN A 43 -11.84 -0.20 1.03
N ALA A 44 -11.85 -0.81 -0.15
CA ALA A 44 -12.03 -2.25 -0.31
C ALA A 44 -10.80 -3.09 0.06
N GLY A 45 -9.69 -2.49 0.50
CA GLY A 45 -8.42 -3.18 0.79
C GLY A 45 -7.78 -3.82 -0.44
N LYS A 46 -8.08 -3.31 -1.64
CA LYS A 46 -7.55 -3.80 -2.91
C LYS A 46 -6.47 -2.88 -3.47
N VAL A 47 -5.52 -3.48 -4.17
CA VAL A 47 -4.41 -2.75 -4.80
C VAL A 47 -4.94 -1.88 -5.94
N VAL A 48 -4.42 -0.66 -6.04
CA VAL A 48 -4.65 0.23 -7.17
C VAL A 48 -3.33 0.74 -7.74
N ILE A 49 -3.19 0.67 -9.05
CA ILE A 49 -2.02 1.15 -9.79
C ILE A 49 -2.44 2.36 -10.62
N THR A 50 -1.81 3.51 -10.42
CA THR A 50 -1.99 4.66 -11.30
C THR A 50 -0.96 4.60 -12.42
N ALA A 51 -1.44 4.57 -13.65
CA ALA A 51 -0.66 4.24 -14.83
C ALA A 51 -0.80 5.29 -15.94
N THR A 52 0.18 5.28 -16.84
CA THR A 52 0.31 6.04 -18.09
C THR A 52 0.58 7.53 -17.90
N GLN A 53 1.47 8.06 -18.74
CA GLN A 53 1.82 9.49 -18.80
C GLN A 53 2.24 10.09 -17.46
N MET A 54 2.99 9.34 -16.65
CA MET A 54 3.42 9.81 -15.34
C MET A 54 4.62 10.75 -15.45
N LEU A 55 5.63 10.37 -16.25
CA LEU A 55 6.86 11.13 -16.54
C LEU A 55 7.17 11.08 -18.04
N GLU A 56 6.18 11.25 -18.89
CA GLU A 56 6.23 11.05 -20.35
C GLU A 56 7.36 11.84 -21.01
N SER A 57 7.62 13.09 -20.58
CA SER A 57 8.71 13.91 -21.10
C SER A 57 10.08 13.25 -20.90
N MET A 58 10.21 12.40 -19.88
CA MET A 58 11.46 11.71 -19.58
C MET A 58 11.76 10.52 -20.49
N ILE A 59 10.93 10.23 -21.49
CA ILE A 59 11.31 9.32 -22.58
C ILE A 59 12.60 9.84 -23.25
N HIS A 60 12.70 11.16 -23.46
CA HIS A 60 13.88 11.80 -24.07
C HIS A 60 14.54 12.85 -23.18
N SER A 61 13.86 13.38 -22.18
CA SER A 61 14.40 14.39 -21.28
C SER A 61 15.07 13.78 -20.05
N LEU A 62 16.13 14.43 -19.56
CA LEU A 62 16.82 14.06 -18.32
C LEU A 62 16.05 14.47 -17.06
N THR A 63 15.05 15.35 -17.18
CA THR A 63 14.26 15.88 -16.06
C THR A 63 12.81 15.98 -16.46
N PRO A 64 11.88 15.71 -15.53
CA PRO A 64 10.45 15.83 -15.79
C PRO A 64 10.01 17.31 -15.81
N THR A 65 8.85 17.55 -16.36
CA THR A 65 8.15 18.83 -16.24
C THR A 65 7.59 19.02 -14.83
N ARG A 66 7.29 20.26 -14.46
CA ARG A 66 6.62 20.56 -13.17
C ARG A 66 5.24 19.94 -13.06
N ALA A 67 4.51 19.85 -14.17
CA ALA A 67 3.20 19.22 -14.23
C ALA A 67 3.28 17.72 -13.91
N GLU A 68 4.26 17.02 -14.48
CA GLU A 68 4.50 15.59 -14.21
C GLU A 68 4.93 15.33 -12.77
N ILE A 69 5.77 16.17 -12.18
CA ILE A 69 6.13 16.07 -10.76
C ILE A 69 4.86 16.19 -9.89
N THR A 70 4.01 17.16 -10.21
CA THR A 70 2.75 17.36 -9.49
C THR A 70 1.79 16.20 -9.68
N ASP A 71 1.73 15.62 -10.87
CA ASP A 71 0.87 14.49 -11.20
C ASP A 71 1.27 13.23 -10.42
N VAL A 72 2.56 12.89 -10.40
CA VAL A 72 3.08 11.77 -9.59
C VAL A 72 2.78 11.99 -8.10
N ALA A 73 3.03 13.20 -7.58
CA ALA A 73 2.76 13.53 -6.19
C ALA A 73 1.26 13.42 -5.86
N ASN A 74 0.38 13.92 -6.76
CA ASN A 74 -1.07 13.82 -6.57
C ASN A 74 -1.56 12.37 -6.54
N ALA A 75 -1.02 11.47 -7.38
CA ALA A 75 -1.37 10.05 -7.33
C ALA A 75 -1.04 9.44 -5.96
N VAL A 76 0.08 9.84 -5.35
CA VAL A 76 0.47 9.42 -3.99
C VAL A 76 -0.49 10.02 -2.96
N PHE A 77 -0.79 11.32 -3.01
CA PHE A 77 -1.75 11.98 -2.11
C PHE A 77 -3.16 11.40 -2.22
N ASP A 78 -3.55 10.94 -3.41
CA ASP A 78 -4.83 10.25 -3.62
C ASP A 78 -4.89 8.87 -2.95
N GLY A 79 -3.73 8.32 -2.53
CA GLY A 79 -3.63 7.05 -1.84
C GLY A 79 -3.44 5.84 -2.76
N THR A 80 -2.91 6.02 -3.98
CA THR A 80 -2.58 4.89 -4.87
C THR A 80 -1.64 3.89 -4.18
N SER A 81 -1.77 2.61 -4.49
CA SER A 81 -0.89 1.57 -3.92
C SER A 81 0.44 1.49 -4.66
N ALA A 82 0.42 1.77 -5.96
CA ALA A 82 1.59 1.79 -6.82
C ALA A 82 1.42 2.79 -7.96
N ILE A 83 2.53 3.24 -8.52
CA ILE A 83 2.61 4.07 -9.72
C ILE A 83 3.40 3.32 -10.78
N MET A 84 3.01 3.45 -12.04
CA MET A 84 3.61 2.69 -13.14
C MET A 84 4.25 3.60 -14.18
N LEU A 85 5.45 3.23 -14.60
CA LEU A 85 6.10 3.75 -15.80
C LEU A 85 5.86 2.79 -16.97
N SER A 86 5.67 3.31 -18.15
CA SER A 86 5.41 2.55 -19.38
C SER A 86 6.48 2.82 -20.43
N GLY A 87 6.19 3.68 -21.41
CA GLY A 87 7.12 4.10 -22.44
C GLY A 87 8.42 4.70 -21.92
N GLU A 88 8.34 5.41 -20.80
CA GLU A 88 9.46 6.06 -20.13
C GLU A 88 10.60 5.08 -19.77
N THR A 89 10.26 3.81 -19.48
CA THR A 89 11.24 2.76 -19.19
C THR A 89 11.39 1.72 -20.28
N ALA A 90 10.36 1.51 -21.10
CA ALA A 90 10.39 0.52 -22.17
C ALA A 90 11.12 1.02 -23.43
N MET A 91 11.03 2.30 -23.73
CA MET A 91 11.59 2.93 -24.95
C MET A 91 12.42 4.18 -24.64
N GLY A 92 12.44 4.64 -23.39
CA GLY A 92 13.14 5.86 -23.01
C GLY A 92 14.66 5.74 -23.04
N ASP A 93 15.32 6.87 -23.25
CA ASP A 93 16.79 6.97 -23.37
C ASP A 93 17.50 6.74 -22.02
N HIS A 94 16.81 6.98 -20.89
CA HIS A 94 17.40 6.95 -19.54
C HIS A 94 16.51 6.24 -18.51
N PRO A 95 16.16 4.94 -18.69
CA PRO A 95 15.16 4.24 -17.87
C PRO A 95 15.51 4.18 -16.37
N ASP A 96 16.79 4.02 -16.04
CA ASP A 96 17.25 4.01 -14.64
C ASP A 96 17.04 5.37 -13.94
N LYS A 97 17.23 6.46 -14.67
CA LYS A 97 17.02 7.81 -14.16
C LYS A 97 15.54 8.12 -13.95
N VAL A 98 14.70 7.68 -14.85
CA VAL A 98 13.24 7.84 -14.74
C VAL A 98 12.73 7.15 -13.47
N VAL A 99 13.11 5.89 -13.24
CA VAL A 99 12.74 5.15 -12.02
C VAL A 99 13.21 5.86 -10.75
N LYS A 100 14.48 6.31 -10.72
CA LYS A 100 15.04 7.06 -9.59
C LYS A 100 14.29 8.36 -9.33
N THR A 101 13.92 9.07 -10.40
CA THR A 101 13.17 10.33 -10.32
C THR A 101 11.78 10.09 -9.76
N MET A 102 11.03 9.11 -10.29
CA MET A 102 9.72 8.74 -9.79
C MET A 102 9.77 8.34 -8.31
N ALA A 103 10.73 7.51 -7.92
CA ALA A 103 10.92 7.10 -6.53
C ALA A 103 11.24 8.28 -5.61
N LYS A 104 11.99 9.28 -6.08
CA LYS A 104 12.30 10.50 -5.33
C LYS A 104 11.05 11.35 -5.11
N ILE A 105 10.23 11.54 -6.14
CA ILE A 105 8.98 12.31 -6.05
C ILE A 105 8.00 11.59 -5.12
N ALA A 106 7.80 10.28 -5.31
CA ALA A 106 6.88 9.49 -4.48
C ALA A 106 7.26 9.55 -3.00
N ARG A 107 8.55 9.35 -2.69
CA ARG A 107 9.04 9.39 -1.30
C ARG A 107 8.85 10.75 -0.64
N GLN A 108 9.06 11.85 -1.40
CA GLN A 108 8.80 13.19 -0.89
C GLN A 108 7.29 13.40 -0.66
N ALA A 109 6.45 12.98 -1.61
CA ALA A 109 5.00 13.10 -1.49
C ALA A 109 4.44 12.27 -0.31
N GLU A 110 4.99 11.07 -0.04
CA GLU A 110 4.64 10.27 1.15
C GLU A 110 4.97 11.02 2.44
N ASN A 111 6.16 11.60 2.56
CA ASN A 111 6.56 12.38 3.72
C ASN A 111 5.64 13.61 3.91
N ASP A 112 5.32 14.30 2.83
CA ASP A 112 4.44 15.47 2.87
C ASP A 112 3.00 15.06 3.24
N ALA A 113 2.50 13.92 2.72
CA ALA A 113 1.19 13.38 3.04
C ALA A 113 1.06 13.05 4.55
N LEU A 114 2.10 12.47 5.16
CA LEU A 114 2.14 12.19 6.59
C LEU A 114 2.13 13.50 7.41
N ASN A 115 2.96 14.47 7.05
CA ASN A 115 3.04 15.76 7.73
C ASN A 115 1.72 16.56 7.64
N LEU A 116 1.06 16.50 6.49
CA LEU A 116 -0.23 17.16 6.23
C LEU A 116 -1.43 16.34 6.71
N ARG A 117 -1.20 15.14 7.24
CA ARG A 117 -2.24 14.21 7.69
C ARG A 117 -3.30 13.92 6.63
N VAL A 118 -2.85 13.77 5.38
CA VAL A 118 -3.74 13.56 4.23
C VAL A 118 -4.59 12.30 4.38
N TYR A 119 -4.07 11.30 5.07
CA TYR A 119 -4.73 10.00 5.29
C TYR A 119 -5.50 9.93 6.60
N ASP A 120 -5.48 10.97 7.44
CA ASP A 120 -6.29 11.01 8.66
C ASP A 120 -7.78 11.11 8.30
N GLY A 121 -8.61 10.35 9.00
CA GLY A 121 -10.06 10.38 8.79
C GLY A 121 -10.52 9.70 7.50
N ILE A 122 -9.74 8.73 6.99
CA ILE A 122 -10.26 7.80 5.98
C ILE A 122 -11.56 7.21 6.54
N PRO A 123 -12.72 7.43 5.90
CA PRO A 123 -13.98 6.91 6.42
C PRO A 123 -13.89 5.39 6.53
N HIS A 124 -14.05 4.88 7.73
CA HIS A 124 -14.31 3.48 7.91
C HIS A 124 -15.65 3.19 7.20
N ASP A 125 -15.67 2.24 6.29
CA ASP A 125 -16.95 1.66 5.90
C ASP A 125 -17.56 1.13 7.21
N ASN A 126 -18.68 1.74 7.62
CA ASN A 126 -19.38 1.45 8.87
C ASN A 126 -20.11 0.11 8.79
N ASP A 127 -19.50 -0.93 8.26
CA ASP A 127 -19.91 -2.29 8.56
C ASP A 127 -19.49 -2.58 10.00
N ILE A 128 -20.43 -2.31 10.90
CA ILE A 128 -20.29 -2.18 12.35
C ILE A 128 -19.76 -3.47 13.01
N ASP A 129 -19.69 -4.58 12.27
CA ASP A 129 -19.26 -5.90 12.75
C ASP A 129 -17.92 -6.37 12.17
N ASP A 130 -17.13 -5.53 11.49
CA ASP A 130 -15.85 -5.96 10.96
C ASP A 130 -14.72 -5.86 12.00
N THR A 131 -14.61 -6.91 12.80
CA THR A 131 -13.52 -7.11 13.78
C THR A 131 -12.14 -6.89 13.15
N THR A 132 -11.94 -7.31 11.91
CA THR A 132 -10.66 -7.16 11.18
C THR A 132 -10.31 -5.69 11.00
N ASN A 133 -11.25 -4.86 10.54
CA ASN A 133 -11.03 -3.43 10.37
C ASN A 133 -10.72 -2.74 11.71
N ALA A 134 -11.48 -3.05 12.76
CA ALA A 134 -11.28 -2.47 14.08
C ALA A 134 -9.88 -2.81 14.65
N ILE A 135 -9.43 -4.05 14.52
CA ILE A 135 -8.10 -4.47 15.00
C ILE A 135 -6.98 -3.87 14.15
N CYS A 136 -7.14 -3.77 12.84
CA CYS A 136 -6.14 -3.16 11.96
C CYS A 136 -5.99 -1.65 12.22
N ASP A 137 -7.10 -0.94 12.46
CA ASP A 137 -7.08 0.47 12.85
C ASP A 137 -6.42 0.67 14.21
N ALA A 138 -6.81 -0.14 15.20
CA ALA A 138 -6.20 -0.14 16.52
C ALA A 138 -4.68 -0.43 16.45
N ALA A 139 -4.24 -1.33 15.55
CA ALA A 139 -2.82 -1.61 15.35
C ALA A 139 -2.06 -0.39 14.83
N CYS A 140 -2.62 0.35 13.87
CA CYS A 140 -2.02 1.57 13.33
C CYS A 140 -1.96 2.68 14.39
N THR A 141 -3.06 2.90 15.13
CA THR A 141 -3.11 3.87 16.21
C THR A 141 -2.12 3.52 17.34
N THR A 142 -2.09 2.25 17.77
CA THR A 142 -1.15 1.77 18.78
C THR A 142 0.30 1.95 18.34
N ALA A 143 0.61 1.66 17.07
CA ALA A 143 1.96 1.83 16.55
C ALA A 143 2.41 3.29 16.61
N ARG A 144 1.54 4.22 16.24
CA ARG A 144 1.79 5.67 16.31
C ARG A 144 1.98 6.15 17.75
N ASP A 145 1.03 5.83 18.63
CA ASP A 145 1.03 6.32 20.03
C ASP A 145 2.25 5.80 20.83
N LEU A 146 2.70 4.59 20.50
CA LEU A 146 3.84 3.96 21.14
C LEU A 146 5.17 4.21 20.42
N ASN A 147 5.18 4.95 19.30
CA ASN A 147 6.35 5.12 18.44
C ASN A 147 6.99 3.76 18.08
N ALA A 148 6.16 2.80 17.69
CA ALA A 148 6.63 1.48 17.30
C ALA A 148 7.49 1.57 16.03
N LYS A 149 8.44 0.66 15.90
CA LYS A 149 9.35 0.61 14.74
C LYS A 149 8.67 0.08 13.49
N VAL A 150 7.79 -0.92 13.67
CA VAL A 150 7.04 -1.59 12.60
C VAL A 150 5.72 -2.12 13.13
N ILE A 151 4.79 -2.36 12.20
CA ILE A 151 3.65 -3.26 12.41
C ILE A 151 3.98 -4.59 11.74
N ILE A 152 3.89 -5.70 12.49
CA ILE A 152 4.07 -7.05 11.95
C ILE A 152 2.69 -7.63 11.72
N ALA A 153 2.28 -7.74 10.45
CA ALA A 153 0.98 -8.27 10.04
C ALA A 153 1.13 -9.71 9.57
N VAL A 154 0.97 -10.66 10.48
CA VAL A 154 1.07 -12.09 10.15
C VAL A 154 -0.13 -12.52 9.32
N THR A 155 0.12 -13.12 8.16
CA THR A 155 -0.96 -13.43 7.22
C THR A 155 -0.67 -14.64 6.33
N GLN A 156 -1.70 -15.43 6.02
CA GLN A 156 -1.63 -16.52 5.03
C GLN A 156 -2.11 -16.06 3.65
N SER A 157 -3.25 -15.38 3.61
CA SER A 157 -3.91 -14.90 2.37
C SER A 157 -3.51 -13.48 1.96
N GLY A 158 -2.79 -12.75 2.82
CA GLY A 158 -2.48 -11.33 2.63
C GLY A 158 -3.55 -10.38 3.17
N HIS A 159 -4.70 -10.90 3.63
CA HIS A 159 -5.83 -10.06 4.05
C HIS A 159 -5.45 -9.10 5.18
N THR A 160 -4.90 -9.59 6.29
CA THR A 160 -4.45 -8.76 7.42
C THR A 160 -3.50 -7.64 6.98
N ALA A 161 -2.48 -7.98 6.18
CA ALA A 161 -1.50 -6.99 5.72
C ALA A 161 -2.13 -5.92 4.81
N ARG A 162 -3.05 -6.30 3.90
CA ARG A 162 -3.79 -5.33 3.08
C ARG A 162 -4.72 -4.47 3.92
N CYS A 163 -5.36 -5.04 4.94
CA CYS A 163 -6.23 -4.30 5.84
C CYS A 163 -5.45 -3.25 6.64
N VAL A 164 -4.28 -3.60 7.18
CA VAL A 164 -3.38 -2.62 7.84
C VAL A 164 -2.92 -1.56 6.84
N SER A 165 -2.50 -1.97 5.63
CA SER A 165 -2.06 -1.06 4.56
C SER A 165 -3.11 -0.03 4.17
N LYS A 166 -4.39 -0.37 4.24
CA LYS A 166 -5.52 0.53 3.97
C LYS A 166 -5.50 1.79 4.85
N TYR A 167 -5.04 1.68 6.10
CA TYR A 167 -4.96 2.81 7.05
C TYR A 167 -3.70 3.67 6.90
N ARG A 168 -2.82 3.34 5.93
CA ARG A 168 -1.61 4.13 5.62
C ARG A 168 -0.79 4.50 6.87
N PRO A 169 -0.38 3.52 7.71
CA PRO A 169 0.44 3.82 8.86
C PRO A 169 1.77 4.48 8.46
N ASP A 170 2.29 5.32 9.33
CA ASP A 170 3.57 6.01 9.19
C ASP A 170 4.80 5.12 9.46
N VAL A 171 4.57 3.85 9.81
CA VAL A 171 5.61 2.85 10.01
C VAL A 171 5.50 1.70 9.00
N PRO A 172 6.61 1.02 8.65
CA PRO A 172 6.58 -0.13 7.75
C PRO A 172 5.68 -1.25 8.26
N ILE A 173 5.03 -1.95 7.32
CA ILE A 173 4.23 -3.15 7.59
C ILE A 173 5.06 -4.36 7.14
N VAL A 174 5.64 -5.09 8.07
CA VAL A 174 6.30 -6.36 7.77
C VAL A 174 5.26 -7.47 7.77
N ALA A 175 5.17 -8.21 6.68
CA ALA A 175 4.13 -9.24 6.48
C ALA A 175 4.71 -10.64 6.35
N PRO A 176 4.94 -11.35 7.47
CA PRO A 176 5.35 -12.75 7.44
C PRO A 176 4.26 -13.63 6.85
N THR A 177 4.60 -14.39 5.81
CA THR A 177 3.66 -15.32 5.15
C THR A 177 4.35 -16.59 4.70
N PRO A 178 3.73 -17.77 4.91
CA PRO A 178 4.22 -19.04 4.38
C PRO A 178 3.84 -19.23 2.90
N ASN A 179 2.90 -18.44 2.38
CA ASN A 179 2.35 -18.62 1.05
C ASN A 179 3.15 -17.81 0.01
N SER A 180 3.74 -18.50 -0.97
CA SER A 180 4.56 -17.87 -2.01
C SER A 180 3.76 -16.93 -2.92
N LYS A 181 2.51 -17.24 -3.26
CA LYS A 181 1.64 -16.36 -4.07
C LYS A 181 1.35 -15.07 -3.31
N THR A 182 0.97 -15.18 -2.05
CA THR A 182 0.71 -14.04 -1.16
C THR A 182 1.96 -13.17 -1.00
N TYR A 183 3.13 -13.78 -0.83
CA TYR A 183 4.40 -13.07 -0.73
C TYR A 183 4.62 -12.14 -1.93
N HIS A 184 4.41 -12.63 -3.16
CA HIS A 184 4.58 -11.80 -4.35
C HIS A 184 3.49 -10.75 -4.52
N GLN A 185 2.23 -11.10 -4.25
CA GLN A 185 1.10 -10.16 -4.36
C GLN A 185 1.22 -8.97 -3.41
N LEU A 186 1.67 -9.21 -2.17
CA LEU A 186 1.81 -8.16 -1.16
C LEU A 186 2.86 -7.10 -1.51
N SER A 187 3.80 -7.38 -2.41
CA SER A 187 4.78 -6.40 -2.89
C SER A 187 4.15 -5.21 -3.62
N LEU A 188 2.89 -5.32 -4.06
CA LEU A 188 2.12 -4.22 -4.64
C LEU A 188 1.29 -3.45 -3.62
N SER A 189 1.23 -3.90 -2.37
CA SER A 189 0.47 -3.22 -1.32
C SER A 189 1.30 -2.10 -0.70
N TRP A 190 0.69 -0.94 -0.51
CA TRP A 190 1.36 0.24 0.04
C TRP A 190 1.97 -0.05 1.42
N GLY A 191 3.24 0.30 1.60
CA GLY A 191 3.96 0.17 2.86
C GLY A 191 4.19 -1.26 3.36
N VAL A 192 3.83 -2.29 2.57
CA VAL A 192 3.96 -3.70 2.96
C VAL A 192 5.27 -4.28 2.44
N TYR A 193 6.01 -4.89 3.34
CA TYR A 193 7.24 -5.63 3.08
C TYR A 193 7.02 -7.11 3.41
N PRO A 194 6.66 -7.94 2.41
CA PRO A 194 6.44 -9.35 2.64
C PRO A 194 7.74 -10.07 2.97
N VAL A 195 7.68 -10.98 3.94
CA VAL A 195 8.80 -11.84 4.30
C VAL A 195 8.36 -13.29 4.34
N LYS A 196 9.22 -14.20 3.87
CA LYS A 196 8.92 -15.64 3.93
C LYS A 196 8.98 -16.11 5.38
N ALA A 197 7.97 -16.84 5.79
CA ALA A 197 7.85 -17.41 7.13
C ALA A 197 7.43 -18.88 7.07
N LEU A 198 7.69 -19.61 8.14
CA LEU A 198 7.15 -20.95 8.32
C LEU A 198 5.76 -20.88 8.91
N PHE A 199 4.92 -21.84 8.57
CA PHE A 199 3.61 -21.98 9.18
C PHE A 199 3.75 -22.38 10.66
N GLN A 200 3.02 -21.68 11.53
CA GLN A 200 2.99 -21.94 12.97
C GLN A 200 1.54 -22.16 13.40
N THR A 201 1.33 -23.15 14.27
CA THR A 201 0.01 -23.48 14.82
C THR A 201 -0.21 -22.93 16.22
N ASN A 202 0.86 -22.59 16.93
CA ASN A 202 0.80 -22.05 18.29
C ASN A 202 1.03 -20.54 18.26
N THR A 203 0.16 -19.77 18.91
CA THR A 203 0.17 -18.30 18.90
C THR A 203 1.47 -17.70 19.42
N ASN A 204 2.05 -18.24 20.49
CA ASN A 204 3.32 -17.74 21.02
C ASN A 204 4.48 -18.00 20.05
N GLN A 205 4.54 -19.20 19.48
CA GLN A 205 5.55 -19.56 18.46
C GLN A 205 5.36 -18.70 17.21
N LEU A 206 4.12 -18.37 16.85
CA LEU A 206 3.80 -17.48 15.74
C LEU A 206 4.41 -16.09 15.95
N PHE A 207 4.26 -15.50 17.12
CA PHE A 207 4.79 -14.18 17.44
C PHE A 207 6.33 -14.19 17.47
N ASP A 208 6.93 -15.15 18.17
CA ASP A 208 8.39 -15.27 18.23
C ASP A 208 8.99 -15.44 16.84
N HIS A 209 8.37 -16.30 16.00
CA HIS A 209 8.80 -16.49 14.63
C HIS A 209 8.61 -15.23 13.76
N ALA A 210 7.50 -14.54 13.90
CA ALA A 210 7.22 -13.30 13.17
C ALA A 210 8.23 -12.20 13.48
N ILE A 211 8.59 -12.03 14.77
CA ILE A 211 9.63 -11.10 15.20
C ILE A 211 10.99 -11.53 14.65
N ALA A 212 11.33 -12.82 14.69
CA ALA A 212 12.58 -13.33 14.12
C ALA A 212 12.68 -13.03 12.62
N CYS A 213 11.60 -13.23 11.86
CA CYS A 213 11.54 -12.88 10.43
C CYS A 213 11.76 -11.38 10.20
N ALA A 214 11.13 -10.51 11.00
CA ALA A 214 11.28 -9.06 10.90
C ALA A 214 12.72 -8.62 11.25
N LYS A 215 13.34 -9.23 12.26
CA LYS A 215 14.76 -9.00 12.62
C LYS A 215 15.71 -9.44 11.51
N MET A 216 15.52 -10.63 10.96
CA MET A 216 16.35 -11.14 9.87
C MET A 216 16.25 -10.29 8.60
N SER A 217 15.11 -9.65 8.37
CA SER A 217 14.88 -8.75 7.23
C SER A 217 15.38 -7.31 7.48
N GLY A 218 15.97 -7.03 8.65
CA GLY A 218 16.56 -5.73 8.97
C GLY A 218 15.58 -4.64 9.38
N TYR A 219 14.30 -4.96 9.57
CA TYR A 219 13.28 -3.97 9.96
C TYR A 219 13.21 -3.73 11.47
N VAL A 220 13.69 -4.68 12.28
CA VAL A 220 13.62 -4.64 13.74
C VAL A 220 14.98 -4.95 14.35
N ASN A 221 15.39 -4.14 15.32
CA ASN A 221 16.59 -4.35 16.14
C ASN A 221 16.20 -4.81 17.54
N LYS A 222 17.20 -5.14 18.35
CA LYS A 222 17.00 -5.44 19.78
C LYS A 222 16.49 -4.18 20.50
N ASN A 223 15.45 -4.34 21.31
CA ASN A 223 14.76 -3.30 22.08
C ASN A 223 13.89 -2.35 21.23
N ASP A 224 13.68 -2.62 19.94
CA ASP A 224 12.67 -1.91 19.17
C ASP A 224 11.27 -2.37 19.62
N ARG A 225 10.36 -1.41 19.75
CA ARG A 225 8.94 -1.70 20.01
C ARG A 225 8.25 -2.09 18.72
N VAL A 226 7.49 -3.18 18.75
CA VAL A 226 6.74 -3.69 17.59
C VAL A 226 5.28 -3.91 17.95
N VAL A 227 4.39 -3.66 17.01
CA VAL A 227 2.98 -4.02 17.11
C VAL A 227 2.75 -5.23 16.20
N ILE A 228 2.14 -6.28 16.74
CA ILE A 228 1.87 -7.51 16.00
C ILE A 228 0.36 -7.66 15.86
N THR A 229 -0.10 -7.91 14.65
CA THR A 229 -1.48 -8.29 14.38
C THR A 229 -1.52 -9.60 13.62
N ALA A 230 -2.46 -10.44 14.01
CA ALA A 230 -2.66 -11.75 13.43
C ALA A 230 -4.14 -12.12 13.46
N GLY A 231 -4.50 -13.21 12.80
CA GLY A 231 -5.87 -13.69 12.80
C GLY A 231 -5.99 -15.19 12.69
N GLU A 232 -7.11 -15.69 13.14
CA GLU A 232 -7.54 -17.08 13.02
C GLU A 232 -8.79 -17.17 12.15
N ASN A 233 -8.92 -18.27 11.38
CA ASN A 233 -10.08 -18.53 10.54
C ASN A 233 -10.45 -17.40 9.54
N GLY A 234 -9.43 -16.66 9.06
CA GLY A 234 -9.63 -15.58 8.09
C GLY A 234 -10.03 -14.22 8.71
N ILE A 235 -10.20 -14.14 10.02
CA ILE A 235 -10.53 -12.91 10.74
C ILE A 235 -9.30 -12.44 11.50
N THR A 236 -8.91 -11.17 11.32
CA THR A 236 -7.85 -10.53 12.13
C THR A 236 -8.45 -10.12 13.47
N ASN A 237 -8.06 -10.79 14.55
CA ASN A 237 -8.66 -10.63 15.86
C ASN A 237 -7.62 -10.53 17.01
N ILE A 238 -6.34 -10.47 16.67
CA ILE A 238 -5.25 -10.39 17.66
C ILE A 238 -4.46 -9.11 17.44
N LEU A 239 -4.23 -8.39 18.54
CA LEU A 239 -3.31 -7.26 18.64
C LEU A 239 -2.39 -7.51 19.83
N ASN A 240 -1.08 -7.42 19.60
CA ASN A 240 -0.06 -7.62 20.63
C ASN A 240 1.05 -6.57 20.49
N VAL A 241 1.63 -6.15 21.62
CA VAL A 241 2.78 -5.21 21.64
C VAL A 241 3.94 -5.90 22.31
N GLN A 242 5.12 -5.85 21.66
CA GLN A 242 6.36 -6.41 22.22
C GLN A 242 7.53 -5.42 22.09
N ILE A 243 8.57 -5.64 22.92
CA ILE A 243 9.79 -4.81 23.00
C ILE A 243 11.02 -5.69 22.78
#